data_1945f83402b0f5644a00e3bdc9306cfc
#
_entry.id   1945f83402b0f5644a00e3bdc9306cfc
#
_cell.length_a   1.000
_cell.length_b   1.000
_cell.length_c   1.000
_cell.angle_alpha   90.00
_cell.angle_beta   90.00
_cell.angle_gamma   90.00
#
_symmetry.space_group_name_H-M   'P 1'
#
loop_
_entity.id
_entity.type
_entity.pdbx_description
1 polymer ?
#
loop_
_entity_poly.entity_id
_entity_poly.type
_entity_poly.pdbx_seq_one_letter_code
_entity_poly.pdbx_strand_id
1 'polypeptide(L)'
;MAKAKYARSMSDRDDLLKLIAELAVVHGRVILSSGRAADYYIDLRRVTLHHAAAPLVGRTLLDLTADWDYAAVGGLTLGADPMAGAMLHVAAAQGRDLDAFVVRKSEKAHGLQRRIEGPDVAGRRVLAVDDTSTTGGSLLTAIEALREAGAVVVGVAVIVDRGAGDAIRSAGLEYRSAYSLTDLGLLD
;
A
#
# COMPACT_ATOMS: atom_id res chain seq x y z
N MET A 1 -28.85 25.31 -0.51
CA MET A 1 -27.48 24.72 -0.52
C MET A 1 -27.60 23.25 -0.87
N ALA A 2 -27.25 22.89 -2.07
CA ALA A 2 -27.44 21.53 -2.60
C ALA A 2 -26.35 20.60 -2.04
N LYS A 3 -26.76 19.57 -1.28
CA LYS A 3 -25.90 18.42 -0.95
C LYS A 3 -25.61 17.72 -2.29
N ALA A 4 -24.35 17.81 -2.76
CA ALA A 4 -23.88 17.01 -3.88
C ALA A 4 -24.03 15.54 -3.48
N LYS A 5 -25.04 14.86 -4.05
CA LYS A 5 -25.12 13.41 -4.07
C LYS A 5 -23.91 12.92 -4.88
N TYR A 6 -22.89 12.44 -4.19
CA TYR A 6 -21.97 11.51 -4.81
C TYR A 6 -22.76 10.26 -5.17
N ALA A 7 -23.26 10.22 -6.38
CA ALA A 7 -23.69 8.98 -6.98
C ALA A 7 -22.47 8.05 -6.93
N ARG A 8 -22.57 6.93 -6.23
CA ARG A 8 -21.64 5.80 -6.35
C ARG A 8 -21.70 5.38 -7.82
N SER A 9 -20.83 5.91 -8.61
CA SER A 9 -20.42 5.38 -9.91
C SER A 9 -19.87 3.98 -9.70
N MET A 10 -19.89 3.15 -10.72
CA MET A 10 -19.19 1.85 -10.75
C MET A 10 -17.96 1.91 -9.86
N SER A 11 -17.82 0.99 -8.91
CA SER A 11 -17.09 1.19 -7.66
C SER A 11 -15.70 1.81 -7.92
N ASP A 12 -15.22 2.68 -7.02
CA ASP A 12 -13.84 3.23 -7.06
C ASP A 12 -12.81 2.13 -7.36
N ARG A 13 -13.10 0.90 -6.96
CA ARG A 13 -12.33 -0.31 -7.24
C ARG A 13 -12.30 -0.66 -8.74
N ASP A 14 -13.42 -0.59 -9.45
CA ASP A 14 -13.45 -0.91 -10.89
C ASP A 14 -12.72 0.15 -11.70
N ASP A 15 -12.86 1.42 -11.33
CA ASP A 15 -12.16 2.51 -11.99
C ASP A 15 -10.66 2.47 -11.73
N LEU A 16 -10.24 2.12 -10.50
CA LEU A 16 -8.84 1.91 -10.17
C LEU A 16 -8.25 0.71 -10.94
N LEU A 17 -8.99 -0.39 -11.07
CA LEU A 17 -8.54 -1.56 -11.83
C LEU A 17 -8.23 -1.21 -13.29
N LYS A 18 -9.09 -0.43 -13.94
CA LYS A 18 -8.88 0.05 -15.31
C LYS A 18 -7.61 0.91 -15.42
N LEU A 19 -7.43 1.84 -14.49
CA LEU A 19 -6.24 2.69 -14.46
C LEU A 19 -4.96 1.90 -14.19
N ILE A 20 -5.01 0.86 -13.35
CA ILE A 20 -3.87 -0.04 -13.14
C ILE A 20 -3.51 -0.76 -14.44
N ALA A 21 -4.50 -1.35 -15.12
CA ALA A 21 -4.27 -2.06 -16.39
C ALA A 21 -3.70 -1.13 -17.46
N GLU A 22 -4.19 0.09 -17.55
CA GLU A 22 -3.78 1.08 -18.57
C GLU A 22 -2.42 1.70 -18.27
N LEU A 23 -2.14 2.07 -17.01
CA LEU A 23 -0.97 2.87 -16.66
C LEU A 23 0.20 2.05 -16.12
N ALA A 24 -0.08 0.99 -15.35
CA ALA A 24 0.96 0.26 -14.61
C ALA A 24 1.45 -0.99 -15.33
N VAL A 25 0.60 -1.65 -16.12
CA VAL A 25 0.98 -2.89 -16.81
C VAL A 25 1.75 -2.55 -18.07
N VAL A 26 3.02 -2.94 -18.11
CA VAL A 26 3.90 -2.78 -19.27
C VAL A 26 4.12 -4.17 -19.87
N HIS A 27 3.57 -4.40 -21.05
CA HIS A 27 3.79 -5.63 -21.80
C HIS A 27 5.13 -5.59 -22.54
N GLY A 28 5.82 -6.71 -22.56
CA GLY A 28 7.11 -6.87 -23.21
C GLY A 28 8.08 -7.68 -22.36
N ARG A 29 9.08 -8.28 -23.02
CA ARG A 29 10.09 -9.08 -22.33
C ARG A 29 10.93 -8.20 -21.42
N VAL A 30 10.82 -8.42 -20.11
CA VAL A 30 11.60 -7.73 -19.07
C VAL A 30 12.40 -8.76 -18.26
N ILE A 31 13.57 -8.35 -17.80
CA ILE A 31 14.36 -9.14 -16.84
C ILE A 31 14.02 -8.59 -15.44
N LEU A 32 13.43 -9.42 -14.61
CA LEU A 32 13.12 -9.10 -13.22
C LEU A 32 14.39 -9.01 -12.37
N SER A 33 14.32 -8.41 -11.20
CA SER A 33 15.43 -8.34 -10.23
C SER A 33 15.95 -9.73 -9.81
N SER A 34 15.12 -10.76 -9.93
CA SER A 34 15.49 -12.17 -9.71
C SER A 34 16.30 -12.77 -10.87
N GLY A 35 16.53 -12.05 -11.98
CA GLY A 35 17.17 -12.55 -13.20
C GLY A 35 16.22 -13.35 -14.12
N ARG A 36 14.97 -13.58 -13.73
CA ARG A 36 13.97 -14.29 -14.55
C ARG A 36 13.40 -13.37 -15.62
N ALA A 37 13.18 -13.89 -16.82
CA ALA A 37 12.42 -13.19 -17.85
C ALA A 37 10.93 -13.26 -17.53
N ALA A 38 10.22 -12.16 -17.75
CA ALA A 38 8.78 -12.07 -17.67
C ALA A 38 8.26 -11.34 -18.92
N ASP A 39 7.03 -11.64 -19.31
CA ASP A 39 6.39 -11.02 -20.47
C ASP A 39 5.65 -9.73 -20.14
N TYR A 40 5.65 -9.33 -18.86
CA TYR A 40 5.10 -8.09 -18.37
C TYR A 40 5.85 -7.60 -17.12
N TYR A 41 5.73 -6.30 -16.87
CA TYR A 41 6.16 -5.65 -15.63
C TYR A 41 5.01 -4.78 -15.10
N ILE A 42 4.84 -4.73 -13.77
CA ILE A 42 3.85 -3.88 -13.12
C ILE A 42 4.59 -2.77 -12.36
N ASP A 43 4.41 -1.52 -12.79
CA ASP A 43 4.91 -0.33 -12.08
C ASP A 43 3.74 0.47 -11.49
N LEU A 44 3.33 0.11 -10.28
CA LEU A 44 2.22 0.77 -9.61
C LEU A 44 2.51 2.21 -9.18
N ARG A 45 3.77 2.67 -9.18
CA ARG A 45 4.10 4.08 -8.92
C ARG A 45 3.52 5.00 -10.00
N ARG A 46 3.33 4.49 -11.22
CA ARG A 46 2.62 5.20 -12.29
C ARG A 46 1.13 5.41 -11.99
N VAL A 47 0.57 4.66 -11.06
CA VAL A 47 -0.81 4.77 -10.57
C VAL A 47 -0.85 5.55 -9.26
N THR A 48 -0.04 5.17 -8.28
CA THR A 48 -0.07 5.78 -6.94
C THR A 48 0.35 7.25 -6.93
N LEU A 49 1.08 7.69 -7.97
CA LEU A 49 1.47 9.09 -8.20
C LEU A 49 0.63 9.79 -9.27
N HIS A 50 -0.38 9.13 -9.85
CA HIS A 50 -1.22 9.72 -10.89
C HIS A 50 -2.40 10.50 -10.29
N HIS A 51 -2.66 11.72 -10.78
CA HIS A 51 -3.66 12.63 -10.22
C HIS A 51 -5.07 12.05 -10.12
N ALA A 52 -5.49 11.25 -11.10
CA ALA A 52 -6.82 10.63 -11.10
C ALA A 52 -6.87 9.33 -10.29
N ALA A 53 -5.75 8.58 -10.23
CA ALA A 53 -5.71 7.26 -9.57
C ALA A 53 -5.36 7.34 -8.08
N ALA A 54 -4.51 8.28 -7.66
CA ALA A 54 -4.10 8.38 -6.25
C ALA A 54 -5.29 8.52 -5.27
N PRO A 55 -6.31 9.36 -5.54
CA PRO A 55 -7.50 9.41 -4.68
C PRO A 55 -8.28 8.08 -4.64
N LEU A 56 -8.34 7.35 -5.77
CA LEU A 56 -8.97 6.02 -5.84
C LEU A 56 -8.19 5.00 -5.00
N VAL A 57 -6.86 5.03 -5.03
CA VAL A 57 -6.00 4.19 -4.18
C VAL A 57 -6.32 4.43 -2.70
N GLY A 58 -6.38 5.69 -2.27
CA GLY A 58 -6.72 6.04 -0.90
C GLY A 58 -8.08 5.51 -0.47
N ARG A 59 -9.13 5.72 -1.28
CA ARG A 59 -10.49 5.25 -0.98
C ARG A 59 -10.58 3.72 -0.98
N THR A 60 -10.03 3.06 -1.99
CA THR A 60 -10.06 1.59 -2.10
C THR A 60 -9.36 0.92 -0.91
N LEU A 61 -8.22 1.44 -0.47
CA LEU A 61 -7.50 0.87 0.67
C LEU A 61 -8.20 1.17 2.01
N LEU A 62 -8.78 2.35 2.20
CA LEU A 62 -9.57 2.66 3.38
C LEU A 62 -10.82 1.78 3.47
N ASP A 63 -11.51 1.54 2.35
CA ASP A 63 -12.67 0.64 2.29
C ASP A 63 -12.24 -0.83 2.54
N LEU A 64 -11.12 -1.26 1.96
CA LEU A 64 -10.57 -2.61 2.12
C LEU A 64 -10.24 -2.94 3.58
N THR A 65 -9.87 -1.94 4.36
CA THR A 65 -9.42 -2.06 5.77
C THR A 65 -10.38 -1.39 6.75
N ALA A 66 -11.63 -1.15 6.35
CA ALA A 66 -12.59 -0.36 7.12
C ALA A 66 -12.95 -0.96 8.50
N ASP A 67 -12.85 -2.28 8.64
CA ASP A 67 -13.09 -3.03 9.88
C ASP A 67 -11.84 -3.16 10.76
N TRP A 68 -10.68 -2.65 10.33
CA TRP A 68 -9.46 -2.61 11.12
C TRP A 68 -9.32 -1.27 11.86
N ASP A 69 -9.00 -1.35 13.15
CA ASP A 69 -8.76 -0.19 13.98
C ASP A 69 -7.26 0.16 13.95
N TYR A 70 -6.91 1.27 13.30
CA TYR A 70 -5.56 1.83 13.22
C TYR A 70 -5.58 3.35 13.14
N ALA A 71 -4.55 3.97 13.72
CA ALA A 71 -4.40 5.42 13.81
C ALA A 71 -3.28 5.98 12.91
N ALA A 72 -2.48 5.08 12.28
CA ALA A 72 -1.45 5.50 11.34
C ALA A 72 -1.23 4.43 10.26
N VAL A 73 -0.77 4.86 9.07
CA VAL A 73 -0.53 4.01 7.91
C VAL A 73 0.81 4.36 7.27
N GLY A 74 1.54 3.36 6.80
CA GLY A 74 2.79 3.55 6.08
C GLY A 74 3.47 2.23 5.75
N GLY A 75 4.69 2.29 5.26
CA GLY A 75 5.46 1.11 4.89
C GLY A 75 6.83 1.48 4.36
N LEU A 76 7.48 0.54 3.68
CA LEU A 76 8.82 0.73 3.18
C LEU A 76 8.84 1.71 1.99
N THR A 77 9.73 2.71 2.07
CA THR A 77 9.94 3.66 0.97
C THR A 77 10.45 2.94 -0.28
N LEU A 78 10.04 3.27 -1.51
CA LEU A 78 9.12 4.27 -2.04
C LEU A 78 7.68 3.76 -2.27
N GLY A 79 7.44 2.45 -2.29
CA GLY A 79 6.15 1.87 -2.69
C GLY A 79 4.99 2.36 -1.82
N ALA A 80 5.22 2.39 -0.53
CA ALA A 80 4.21 2.77 0.46
C ALA A 80 3.93 4.29 0.54
N ASP A 81 4.92 5.14 0.25
CA ASP A 81 4.85 6.57 0.56
C ASP A 81 3.66 7.27 -0.10
N PRO A 82 3.44 7.15 -1.43
CA PRO A 82 2.31 7.80 -2.08
C PRO A 82 0.96 7.22 -1.65
N MET A 83 0.91 5.93 -1.29
CA MET A 83 -0.29 5.27 -0.81
C MET A 83 -0.71 5.80 0.56
N ALA A 84 0.25 5.88 1.49
CA ALA A 84 0.02 6.42 2.82
C ALA A 84 -0.45 7.88 2.76
N GLY A 85 0.17 8.69 1.89
CA GLY A 85 -0.27 10.06 1.62
C GLY A 85 -1.69 10.13 1.06
N ALA A 86 -2.03 9.27 0.09
CA ALA A 86 -3.37 9.20 -0.48
C ALA A 86 -4.42 8.82 0.58
N MET A 87 -4.14 7.81 1.40
CA MET A 87 -5.03 7.37 2.49
C MET A 87 -5.22 8.47 3.54
N LEU A 88 -4.14 9.13 3.96
CA LEU A 88 -4.18 10.26 4.90
C LEU A 88 -5.10 11.37 4.41
N HIS A 89 -4.94 11.83 3.16
CA HIS A 89 -5.74 12.92 2.60
C HIS A 89 -7.21 12.53 2.42
N VAL A 90 -7.48 11.30 1.98
CA VAL A 90 -8.86 10.80 1.83
C VAL A 90 -9.53 10.66 3.21
N ALA A 91 -8.83 10.11 4.21
CA ALA A 91 -9.32 9.99 5.58
C ALA A 91 -9.67 11.35 6.17
N ALA A 92 -8.79 12.35 6.04
CA ALA A 92 -9.03 13.71 6.49
C ALA A 92 -10.28 14.33 5.83
N ALA A 93 -10.48 14.12 4.52
CA ALA A 93 -11.68 14.58 3.81
C ALA A 93 -12.98 13.89 4.30
N GLN A 94 -12.87 12.72 4.92
CA GLN A 94 -13.97 11.97 5.54
C GLN A 94 -14.13 12.29 7.03
N GLY A 95 -13.31 13.18 7.60
CA GLY A 95 -13.32 13.53 9.04
C GLY A 95 -12.72 12.45 9.95
N ARG A 96 -11.89 11.58 9.40
CA ARG A 96 -11.14 10.55 10.13
C ARG A 96 -9.70 11.01 10.37
N ASP A 97 -9.27 10.97 11.62
CA ASP A 97 -7.87 11.21 11.99
C ASP A 97 -7.02 9.98 11.60
N LEU A 98 -6.08 10.18 10.68
CA LEU A 98 -5.15 9.15 10.23
C LEU A 98 -3.81 9.80 9.92
N ASP A 99 -2.77 9.40 10.62
CA ASP A 99 -1.40 9.83 10.33
C ASP A 99 -0.75 8.94 9.25
N ALA A 100 0.30 9.47 8.60
CA ALA A 100 1.16 8.71 7.72
C ALA A 100 2.59 8.67 8.26
N PHE A 101 3.29 7.55 8.04
CA PHE A 101 4.70 7.38 8.34
C PHE A 101 5.43 6.71 7.17
N VAL A 102 6.76 6.83 7.15
CA VAL A 102 7.64 6.19 6.16
C VAL A 102 8.65 5.31 6.88
N VAL A 103 8.82 4.08 6.41
CA VAL A 103 9.88 3.19 6.87
C VAL A 103 11.04 3.22 5.88
N ARG A 104 12.24 3.59 6.35
CA ARG A 104 13.45 3.63 5.54
C ARG A 104 14.04 2.22 5.37
N LYS A 105 14.69 1.99 4.23
CA LYS A 105 15.41 0.72 3.96
C LYS A 105 16.58 0.49 4.92
N SER A 106 17.22 1.58 5.38
CA SER A 106 18.33 1.55 6.30
C SER A 106 18.22 2.68 7.30
N GLU A 107 18.91 2.56 8.43
CA GLU A 107 19.06 3.62 9.41
C GLU A 107 19.76 4.85 8.83
N LYS A 108 19.54 6.03 9.42
CA LYS A 108 20.32 7.22 9.08
C LYS A 108 21.76 7.06 9.57
N ALA A 109 22.72 7.38 8.71
CA ALA A 109 24.12 7.38 9.09
C ALA A 109 24.47 8.46 10.13
N HIS A 110 23.63 9.50 10.29
CA HIS A 110 23.82 10.64 11.18
C HIS A 110 22.50 11.07 11.83
N GLY A 111 22.57 11.61 13.05
CA GLY A 111 21.43 12.10 13.83
C GLY A 111 20.75 10.99 14.67
N LEU A 112 19.46 11.16 14.96
CA LEU A 112 18.67 10.08 15.57
C LEU A 112 18.53 8.95 14.54
N GLN A 113 19.17 7.82 14.76
CA GLN A 113 19.24 6.64 13.87
C GLN A 113 17.88 5.95 13.70
N ARG A 114 16.83 6.72 13.40
CA ARG A 114 15.48 6.23 13.27
C ARG A 114 15.24 5.69 11.87
N ARG A 115 14.65 4.49 11.79
CA ARG A 115 14.19 3.90 10.55
C ARG A 115 12.79 4.40 10.15
N ILE A 116 12.06 5.04 11.07
CA ILE A 116 10.70 5.53 10.84
C ILE A 116 10.70 7.04 10.85
N GLU A 117 10.13 7.64 9.81
CA GLU A 117 9.93 9.08 9.65
C GLU A 117 8.44 9.40 9.77
N GLY A 118 8.11 10.56 10.35
CA GLY A 118 6.75 11.02 10.58
C GLY A 118 6.40 11.10 12.07
N PRO A 119 5.10 11.13 12.40
CA PRO A 119 4.62 11.08 13.78
C PRO A 119 5.10 9.83 14.51
N ASP A 120 5.20 9.92 15.84
CA ASP A 120 5.61 8.79 16.67
C ASP A 120 4.60 7.63 16.53
N VAL A 121 5.12 6.41 16.37
CA VAL A 121 4.32 5.19 16.21
C VAL A 121 4.35 4.28 17.44
N ALA A 122 5.17 4.61 18.45
CA ALA A 122 5.30 3.80 19.66
C ALA A 122 3.95 3.67 20.40
N GLY A 123 3.54 2.45 20.72
CA GLY A 123 2.27 2.12 21.36
C GLY A 123 1.03 2.30 20.47
N ARG A 124 1.18 2.77 19.23
CA ARG A 124 0.06 3.00 18.32
C ARG A 124 -0.26 1.76 17.48
N ARG A 125 -1.53 1.60 17.17
CA ARG A 125 -2.02 0.62 16.19
C ARG A 125 -1.77 1.17 14.78
N VAL A 126 -1.07 0.43 13.95
CA VAL A 126 -0.65 0.90 12.62
C VAL A 126 -0.96 -0.14 11.54
N LEU A 127 -1.28 0.36 10.34
CA LEU A 127 -1.44 -0.43 9.13
C LEU A 127 -0.15 -0.37 8.30
N ALA A 128 0.39 -1.52 7.92
CA ALA A 128 1.48 -1.59 6.94
C ALA A 128 0.92 -1.72 5.52
N VAL A 129 1.47 -0.95 4.58
CA VAL A 129 1.05 -0.97 3.17
C VAL A 129 2.25 -1.11 2.23
N ASP A 130 2.02 -1.69 1.05
CA ASP A 130 2.94 -1.67 -0.08
C ASP A 130 2.15 -1.67 -1.39
N ASP A 131 2.74 -1.20 -2.48
CA ASP A 131 2.05 -1.13 -3.77
C ASP A 131 1.84 -2.53 -4.37
N THR A 132 2.86 -3.37 -4.36
CA THR A 132 2.79 -4.77 -4.79
C THR A 132 3.76 -5.62 -3.98
N SER A 133 3.42 -6.89 -3.79
CA SER A 133 4.29 -7.80 -3.04
C SER A 133 4.34 -9.20 -3.65
N THR A 134 5.55 -9.71 -3.88
CA THR A 134 5.82 -11.06 -4.40
C THR A 134 6.17 -12.03 -3.27
N THR A 135 7.28 -11.78 -2.58
CA THR A 135 7.79 -12.63 -1.50
C THR A 135 7.43 -12.11 -0.11
N GLY A 136 6.90 -10.89 -0.01
CA GLY A 136 6.65 -10.24 1.27
C GLY A 136 7.88 -9.57 1.91
N GLY A 137 9.07 -9.64 1.28
CA GLY A 137 10.32 -9.18 1.90
C GLY A 137 10.28 -7.70 2.34
N SER A 138 9.81 -6.79 1.48
CA SER A 138 9.65 -5.36 1.81
C SER A 138 8.71 -5.15 2.99
N LEU A 139 7.56 -5.83 2.96
CA LEU A 139 6.57 -5.78 4.03
C LEU A 139 7.12 -6.29 5.36
N LEU A 140 7.77 -7.47 5.35
CA LEU A 140 8.38 -8.04 6.55
C LEU A 140 9.45 -7.12 7.15
N THR A 141 10.27 -6.50 6.30
CA THR A 141 11.27 -5.50 6.73
C THR A 141 10.61 -4.28 7.39
N ALA A 142 9.50 -3.80 6.84
CA ALA A 142 8.75 -2.69 7.43
C ALA A 142 8.09 -3.09 8.76
N ILE A 143 7.50 -4.28 8.82
CA ILE A 143 6.85 -4.84 10.03
C ILE A 143 7.87 -4.98 11.17
N GLU A 144 9.06 -5.50 10.88
CA GLU A 144 10.14 -5.63 11.85
C GLU A 144 10.52 -4.27 12.43
N ALA A 145 10.79 -3.27 11.58
CA ALA A 145 11.13 -1.92 12.02
C ALA A 145 10.01 -1.27 12.85
N LEU A 146 8.74 -1.50 12.49
CA LEU A 146 7.59 -0.99 13.25
C LEU A 146 7.48 -1.65 14.62
N ARG A 147 7.68 -2.96 14.71
CA ARG A 147 7.68 -3.70 15.98
C ARG A 147 8.85 -3.26 16.88
N GLU A 148 10.04 -3.09 16.32
CA GLU A 148 11.21 -2.55 17.04
C GLU A 148 10.95 -1.15 17.58
N ALA A 149 10.19 -0.31 16.86
CA ALA A 149 9.76 1.01 17.32
C ALA A 149 8.60 0.97 18.31
N GLY A 150 8.12 -0.21 18.71
CA GLY A 150 7.04 -0.38 19.67
C GLY A 150 5.63 -0.18 19.09
N ALA A 151 5.46 -0.16 17.78
CA ALA A 151 4.15 -0.08 17.15
C ALA A 151 3.40 -1.43 17.19
N VAL A 152 2.08 -1.38 17.21
CA VAL A 152 1.21 -2.56 17.09
C VAL A 152 0.72 -2.65 15.65
N VAL A 153 1.35 -3.50 14.83
CA VAL A 153 0.92 -3.71 13.44
C VAL A 153 -0.36 -4.54 13.44
N VAL A 154 -1.48 -3.95 12.95
CA VAL A 154 -2.80 -4.61 12.95
C VAL A 154 -3.00 -5.51 11.74
N GLY A 155 -2.31 -5.24 10.64
CA GLY A 155 -2.40 -6.00 9.41
C GLY A 155 -1.61 -5.34 8.28
N VAL A 156 -1.71 -5.95 7.11
CA VAL A 156 -1.02 -5.54 5.89
C VAL A 156 -2.02 -5.42 4.75
N ALA A 157 -1.95 -4.33 4.00
CA ALA A 157 -2.74 -4.15 2.79
C ALA A 157 -1.86 -3.77 1.59
N VAL A 158 -2.13 -4.38 0.44
CA VAL A 158 -1.43 -4.09 -0.83
C VAL A 158 -2.42 -3.77 -1.94
N ILE A 159 -1.98 -3.07 -2.98
CA ILE A 159 -2.82 -2.84 -4.15
C ILE A 159 -2.90 -4.13 -4.96
N VAL A 160 -1.77 -4.73 -5.36
CA VAL A 160 -1.74 -5.95 -6.15
C VAL A 160 -0.96 -7.05 -5.41
N ASP A 161 -1.64 -8.15 -5.10
CA ASP A 161 -0.99 -9.36 -4.58
C ASP A 161 -0.34 -10.15 -5.72
N ARG A 162 0.92 -10.53 -5.52
CA ARG A 162 1.70 -11.37 -6.41
C ARG A 162 2.25 -12.62 -5.71
N GLY A 163 1.59 -13.03 -4.61
CA GLY A 163 1.92 -14.24 -3.87
C GLY A 163 2.53 -14.04 -2.46
N ALA A 164 2.53 -12.82 -1.92
CA ALA A 164 3.09 -12.55 -0.60
C ALA A 164 2.21 -12.99 0.58
N GLY A 165 0.91 -13.27 0.34
CA GLY A 165 -0.08 -13.47 1.39
C GLY A 165 0.31 -14.52 2.42
N ASP A 166 0.85 -15.67 1.99
CA ASP A 166 1.21 -16.75 2.91
C ASP A 166 2.39 -16.39 3.81
N ALA A 167 3.39 -15.67 3.29
CA ALA A 167 4.52 -15.21 4.09
C ALA A 167 4.07 -14.25 5.20
N ILE A 168 3.17 -13.33 4.89
CA ILE A 168 2.64 -12.35 5.85
C ILE A 168 1.75 -13.03 6.89
N ARG A 169 0.86 -13.95 6.48
CA ARG A 169 0.02 -14.72 7.42
C ARG A 169 0.87 -15.61 8.33
N SER A 170 1.95 -16.20 7.82
CA SER A 170 2.91 -16.98 8.62
C SER A 170 3.65 -16.13 9.65
N ALA A 171 3.78 -14.80 9.41
CA ALA A 171 4.30 -13.84 10.39
C ALA A 171 3.26 -13.40 11.44
N GLY A 172 2.06 -14.04 11.44
CA GLY A 172 0.99 -13.79 12.40
C GLY A 172 0.18 -12.52 12.12
N LEU A 173 0.08 -12.09 10.87
CA LEU A 173 -0.63 -10.87 10.48
C LEU A 173 -1.75 -11.15 9.49
N GLU A 174 -2.85 -10.39 9.63
CA GLU A 174 -3.87 -10.28 8.60
C GLU A 174 -3.28 -9.66 7.33
N TYR A 175 -3.70 -10.19 6.17
CA TYR A 175 -3.25 -9.72 4.86
C TYR A 175 -4.43 -9.54 3.92
N ARG A 176 -4.51 -8.37 3.28
CA ARG A 176 -5.52 -8.04 2.27
C ARG A 176 -4.88 -7.43 1.03
N SER A 177 -5.45 -7.73 -0.12
CA SER A 177 -5.10 -7.10 -1.40
C SER A 177 -6.34 -6.52 -2.07
N ALA A 178 -6.18 -5.40 -2.75
CA ALA A 178 -7.26 -4.86 -3.56
C ALA A 178 -7.47 -5.71 -4.82
N TYR A 179 -6.38 -6.19 -5.42
CA TYR A 179 -6.42 -7.00 -6.65
C TYR A 179 -5.43 -8.15 -6.60
N SER A 180 -5.73 -9.19 -7.38
CA SER A 180 -4.83 -10.28 -7.76
C SER A 180 -4.29 -10.07 -9.17
N LEU A 181 -3.31 -10.87 -9.59
CA LEU A 181 -2.87 -10.91 -11.00
C LEU A 181 -4.00 -11.34 -11.95
N THR A 182 -4.87 -12.24 -11.49
CA THR A 182 -6.04 -12.69 -12.27
C THR A 182 -7.00 -11.53 -12.56
N ASP A 183 -7.24 -10.62 -11.59
CA ASP A 183 -8.08 -9.44 -11.78
C ASP A 183 -7.52 -8.50 -12.88
N LEU A 184 -6.21 -8.52 -13.09
CA LEU A 184 -5.51 -7.75 -14.12
C LEU A 184 -5.40 -8.50 -15.46
N GLY A 185 -5.93 -9.73 -15.56
CA GLY A 185 -5.75 -10.58 -16.74
C GLY A 185 -4.32 -11.07 -16.95
N LEU A 186 -3.49 -11.01 -15.91
CA LEU A 186 -2.10 -11.46 -15.91
C LEU A 186 -2.07 -12.83 -15.23
N LEU A 187 -1.95 -13.88 -16.04
CA LEU A 187 -1.76 -15.25 -15.54
C LEU A 187 -0.25 -15.54 -15.51
N ASP A 188 0.21 -16.22 -14.44
CA ASP A 188 1.54 -16.79 -14.39
C ASP A 188 1.64 -18.05 -15.26
#